data_7de3865a46e9eed959d457dc9b7440b2
#
_entry.id   7de3865a46e9eed959d457dc9b7440b2
#
_cell.length_a   1.000
_cell.length_b   1.000
_cell.length_c   1.000
_cell.angle_alpha   90.00
_cell.angle_beta   90.00
_cell.angle_gamma   90.00
#
_symmetry.space_group_name_H-M   'P 1'
#
loop_
_entity.id
_entity.type
_entity.pdbx_description
1 polymer ?
#
loop_
_entity_poly.entity_id
_entity_poly.type
_entity_poly.pdbx_seq_one_letter_code
_entity_poly.pdbx_strand_id
1 'polypeptide(L)'
;MVKSYAPIQTYEAKQLSYDLLNNPKDFYKHNRRYATSFVLNVTYGKRAPIWECKEIADIYGCLSRFGRVRRPGSFIVDTFPSLANNPIYNMFSDWRRVGEDTFKKDSEVFMGFWNDTKERVKDGSAPHCFGKVFVQSDFEDQGLDELTCAYTWYTLPPRPVLSVSISDSFSGGFLEGGSETTSLTMNNCIVGMLSNPSVIQKAHEELDRVVGSSRTPTFEDEPNLPYLRQIIKETLRWRPINKLGANHYATQDDWYEGFFIPKGSIVMVNWWALHYDEKRWRDPEKFDPDRMEGRTMSAAEEAASGDPMDRSHFSYGGGRRICPGTFPQLYHLHSHPRAPPGSLSLLHFQNSANFLQGMHIAERSLFLNLSRLLWGFNIEHDKDSQGNIIPVDYTLETGIMPGGFTVPKPFAARITVRSPERAKILRQQWEVAQKTGVDFSDITFDKVGNVKM
;
A
#
# COMPACT_ATOMS: atom_id res chain seq x y z
N MET A 1 12.13 3.46 -13.23
CA MET A 1 11.37 4.28 -12.27
C MET A 1 11.12 3.60 -10.93
N VAL A 2 10.55 2.38 -10.84
CA VAL A 2 10.41 1.66 -9.55
C VAL A 2 11.75 1.50 -8.84
N LYS A 3 12.84 1.37 -9.58
CA LYS A 3 14.21 1.30 -9.03
C LYS A 3 14.64 2.57 -8.29
N SER A 4 14.05 3.75 -8.58
CA SER A 4 14.42 5.00 -7.91
C SER A 4 14.02 5.05 -6.43
N TYR A 5 13.04 4.24 -6.02
CA TYR A 5 12.63 4.16 -4.61
C TYR A 5 13.35 3.06 -3.84
N ALA A 6 14.12 2.21 -4.53
CA ALA A 6 14.87 1.13 -3.90
C ALA A 6 15.82 1.59 -2.77
N PRO A 7 16.53 2.72 -2.88
CA PRO A 7 17.36 3.23 -1.79
C PRO A 7 16.55 3.54 -0.53
N ILE A 8 15.37 4.17 -0.67
CA ILE A 8 14.50 4.49 0.46
C ILE A 8 13.95 3.20 1.07
N GLN A 9 13.47 2.26 0.25
CA GLN A 9 13.01 0.95 0.72
C GLN A 9 14.11 0.22 1.48
N THR A 10 15.33 0.21 0.94
CA THR A 10 16.48 -0.46 1.55
C THR A 10 16.88 0.19 2.87
N TYR A 11 16.91 1.51 2.93
CA TYR A 11 17.22 2.25 4.15
C TYR A 11 16.21 1.94 5.27
N GLU A 12 14.92 2.06 4.97
CA GLU A 12 13.86 1.78 5.94
C GLU A 12 13.79 0.31 6.35
N ALA A 13 14.12 -0.63 5.44
CA ALA A 13 14.19 -2.06 5.74
C ALA A 13 15.38 -2.43 6.64
N LYS A 14 16.52 -1.72 6.51
CA LYS A 14 17.63 -1.85 7.45
C LYS A 14 17.21 -1.43 8.86
N GLN A 15 16.49 -0.31 8.98
CA GLN A 15 15.96 0.14 10.26
C GLN A 15 14.94 -0.85 10.82
N LEU A 16 13.99 -1.34 10.01
CA LEU A 16 13.01 -2.32 10.47
C LEU A 16 13.68 -3.57 11.05
N SER A 17 14.72 -4.08 10.38
CA SER A 17 15.48 -5.24 10.87
C SER A 17 16.18 -4.95 12.20
N TYR A 18 16.70 -3.75 12.37
CA TYR A 18 17.34 -3.29 13.60
C TYR A 18 16.33 -3.10 14.75
N ASP A 19 15.16 -2.53 14.44
CA ASP A 19 14.07 -2.34 15.40
C ASP A 19 13.59 -3.70 15.95
N LEU A 20 13.39 -4.68 15.05
CA LEU A 20 13.04 -6.06 15.40
C LEU A 20 14.11 -6.77 16.23
N LEU A 21 15.38 -6.49 15.96
CA LEU A 21 16.49 -7.06 16.73
C LEU A 21 16.52 -6.58 18.18
N ASN A 22 16.12 -5.32 18.41
CA ASN A 22 16.19 -4.71 19.75
C ASN A 22 14.87 -4.82 20.52
N ASN A 23 13.74 -4.76 19.83
CA ASN A 23 12.40 -4.87 20.46
C ASN A 23 11.44 -5.69 19.58
N PRO A 24 11.60 -7.01 19.49
CA PRO A 24 10.78 -7.88 18.65
C PRO A 24 9.30 -7.90 19.06
N LYS A 25 8.95 -7.55 20.26
CA LYS A 25 7.55 -7.55 20.75
C LYS A 25 6.70 -6.47 20.09
N ASP A 26 7.31 -5.37 19.68
CA ASP A 26 6.64 -4.25 19.04
C ASP A 26 6.61 -4.36 17.49
N PHE A 27 6.69 -5.58 16.94
CA PHE A 27 6.75 -5.80 15.50
C PHE A 27 5.60 -5.13 14.71
N TYR A 28 4.40 -5.02 15.29
CA TYR A 28 3.29 -4.26 14.71
C TYR A 28 3.64 -2.79 14.50
N LYS A 29 4.22 -2.15 15.50
CA LYS A 29 4.64 -0.74 15.42
C LYS A 29 5.78 -0.58 14.45
N HIS A 30 6.73 -1.51 14.43
CA HIS A 30 7.88 -1.46 13.52
C HIS A 30 7.45 -1.60 12.07
N ASN A 31 6.52 -2.53 11.75
CA ASN A 31 5.96 -2.68 10.41
C ASN A 31 5.21 -1.42 9.96
N ARG A 32 4.42 -0.83 10.84
CA ARG A 32 3.69 0.42 10.57
C ARG A 32 4.63 1.61 10.40
N ARG A 33 5.66 1.73 11.26
CA ARG A 33 6.69 2.76 11.12
C ARG A 33 7.38 2.66 9.76
N TYR A 34 7.79 1.45 9.37
CA TYR A 34 8.39 1.22 8.05
C TYR A 34 7.49 1.73 6.92
N ALA A 35 6.27 1.27 6.88
CA ALA A 35 5.34 1.60 5.80
C ALA A 35 5.08 3.12 5.73
N THR A 36 4.82 3.74 6.88
CA THR A 36 4.56 5.19 6.98
C THR A 36 5.79 6.01 6.62
N SER A 37 6.96 5.65 7.17
CA SER A 37 8.20 6.38 6.89
C SER A 37 8.59 6.30 5.42
N PHE A 38 8.46 5.12 4.82
CA PHE A 38 8.72 4.93 3.39
C PHE A 38 7.83 5.84 2.53
N VAL A 39 6.51 5.77 2.74
CA VAL A 39 5.56 6.55 1.94
C VAL A 39 5.73 8.04 2.16
N LEU A 40 5.91 8.48 3.40
CA LEU A 40 6.15 9.88 3.75
C LEU A 40 7.44 10.42 3.09
N ASN A 41 8.48 9.57 3.03
CA ASN A 41 9.74 9.95 2.35
C ASN A 41 9.53 10.10 0.84
N VAL A 42 8.87 9.14 0.21
CA VAL A 42 8.57 9.20 -1.23
C VAL A 42 7.69 10.40 -1.58
N THR A 43 6.71 10.72 -0.76
CA THR A 43 5.75 11.79 -1.03
C THR A 43 6.30 13.17 -0.70
N TYR A 44 6.76 13.37 0.50
CA TYR A 44 7.17 14.68 1.01
C TYR A 44 8.65 14.80 1.36
N GLY A 45 9.46 13.77 1.07
CA GLY A 45 10.88 13.76 1.41
C GLY A 45 11.14 13.81 2.92
N LYS A 46 10.20 13.28 3.74
CA LYS A 46 10.26 13.33 5.19
C LYS A 46 10.23 11.91 5.77
N ARG A 47 10.94 11.68 6.86
CA ARG A 47 10.98 10.37 7.51
C ARG A 47 10.21 10.36 8.83
N ALA A 48 9.70 9.19 9.18
CA ALA A 48 9.25 8.86 10.52
C ALA A 48 10.31 7.97 11.21
N PRO A 49 11.25 8.55 11.97
CA PRO A 49 12.39 7.79 12.52
C PRO A 49 12.01 6.85 13.65
N ILE A 50 10.97 7.15 14.40
CA ILE A 50 10.43 6.35 15.52
C ILE A 50 8.91 6.32 15.45
N TRP A 51 8.32 5.32 16.10
CA TRP A 51 6.85 5.17 16.14
C TRP A 51 6.15 6.34 16.83
N GLU A 52 6.75 6.89 17.86
CA GLU A 52 6.19 7.96 18.69
C GLU A 52 6.34 9.37 18.10
N CYS A 53 6.79 9.50 16.83
CA CYS A 53 6.92 10.82 16.20
C CYS A 53 5.57 11.41 15.80
N LYS A 54 5.55 12.74 15.65
CA LYS A 54 4.35 13.51 15.30
C LYS A 54 3.77 13.09 13.95
N GLU A 55 4.63 12.82 12.97
CA GLU A 55 4.23 12.44 11.63
C GLU A 55 3.37 11.16 11.63
N ILE A 56 3.75 10.17 12.42
CA ILE A 56 2.96 8.94 12.58
C ILE A 56 1.63 9.24 13.27
N ALA A 57 1.64 10.03 14.35
CA ALA A 57 0.42 10.39 15.04
C ALA A 57 -0.56 11.14 14.13
N ASP A 58 -0.07 12.06 13.32
CA ASP A 58 -0.85 12.84 12.36
C ASP A 58 -1.50 11.92 11.30
N ILE A 59 -0.70 11.03 10.67
CA ILE A 59 -1.16 10.13 9.61
C ILE A 59 -2.17 9.11 10.15
N TYR A 60 -1.89 8.47 11.30
CA TYR A 60 -2.84 7.55 11.92
C TYR A 60 -4.08 8.25 12.44
N GLY A 61 -3.99 9.52 12.79
CA GLY A 61 -5.12 10.39 13.05
C GLY A 61 -6.04 10.55 11.83
N CYS A 62 -5.47 10.81 10.63
CA CYS A 62 -6.20 10.87 9.37
C CYS A 62 -6.84 9.50 9.05
N LEU A 63 -6.07 8.42 9.11
CA LEU A 63 -6.56 7.05 8.86
C LEU A 63 -7.73 6.67 9.79
N SER A 64 -7.66 7.05 11.06
CA SER A 64 -8.73 6.79 12.04
C SER A 64 -10.01 7.57 11.71
N ARG A 65 -9.90 8.85 11.35
CA ARG A 65 -11.04 9.68 10.91
C ARG A 65 -11.65 9.14 9.62
N PHE A 66 -10.82 8.85 8.63
CA PHE A 66 -11.23 8.23 7.37
C PHE A 66 -11.96 6.90 7.59
N GLY A 67 -11.40 6.00 8.41
CA GLY A 67 -12.02 4.72 8.75
C GLY A 67 -13.40 4.86 9.39
N ARG A 68 -13.62 5.92 10.20
CA ARG A 68 -14.92 6.21 10.81
C ARG A 68 -15.93 6.64 9.76
N VAL A 69 -15.60 7.63 8.93
CA VAL A 69 -16.54 8.16 7.93
C VAL A 69 -16.84 7.17 6.82
N ARG A 70 -15.91 6.29 6.47
CA ARG A 70 -16.05 5.29 5.41
C ARG A 70 -16.76 4.00 5.85
N ARG A 71 -16.98 3.81 7.13
CA ARG A 71 -17.60 2.58 7.65
C ARG A 71 -19.04 2.47 7.12
N PRO A 72 -19.41 1.38 6.43
CA PRO A 72 -20.78 1.19 5.94
C PRO A 72 -21.79 1.33 7.08
N GLY A 73 -22.84 2.11 6.86
CA GLY A 73 -23.89 2.37 7.85
C GLY A 73 -23.53 3.43 8.90
N SER A 74 -22.41 4.14 8.76
CA SER A 74 -22.09 5.26 9.64
C SER A 74 -23.08 6.41 9.51
N PHE A 75 -23.60 6.63 8.30
CA PHE A 75 -24.56 7.69 8.03
C PHE A 75 -25.71 7.16 7.16
N ILE A 76 -26.95 7.49 7.54
CA ILE A 76 -28.14 7.09 6.76
C ILE A 76 -28.13 7.70 5.35
N VAL A 77 -27.51 8.86 5.20
CA VAL A 77 -27.35 9.55 3.90
C VAL A 77 -26.56 8.72 2.89
N ASP A 78 -25.69 7.83 3.32
CA ASP A 78 -24.94 6.94 2.41
C ASP A 78 -25.85 5.90 1.75
N THR A 79 -26.90 5.48 2.47
CA THR A 79 -27.90 4.54 1.96
C THR A 79 -29.02 5.27 1.19
N PHE A 80 -29.39 6.47 1.65
CA PHE A 80 -30.44 7.29 1.06
C PHE A 80 -29.90 8.68 0.68
N PRO A 81 -29.20 8.83 -0.44
CA PRO A 81 -28.55 10.09 -0.84
C PRO A 81 -29.49 11.30 -0.97
N SER A 82 -30.79 11.05 -1.24
CA SER A 82 -31.82 12.09 -1.29
C SER A 82 -31.98 12.87 0.04
N LEU A 83 -31.59 12.25 1.16
CA LEU A 83 -31.62 12.90 2.47
C LEU A 83 -30.56 14.00 2.60
N ALA A 84 -29.52 14.01 1.79
CA ALA A 84 -28.49 15.05 1.82
C ALA A 84 -29.05 16.46 1.57
N ASN A 85 -30.14 16.55 0.82
CA ASN A 85 -30.84 17.82 0.51
C ASN A 85 -32.09 18.05 1.35
N ASN A 86 -32.39 17.16 2.31
CA ASN A 86 -33.54 17.32 3.18
C ASN A 86 -33.17 18.21 4.38
N PRO A 87 -33.81 19.42 4.53
CA PRO A 87 -33.49 20.35 5.60
C PRO A 87 -33.83 19.80 6.99
N ILE A 88 -34.91 19.03 7.13
CA ILE A 88 -35.29 18.44 8.41
C ILE A 88 -34.27 17.40 8.85
N TYR A 89 -33.87 16.49 7.94
CA TYR A 89 -32.81 15.50 8.22
C TYR A 89 -31.51 16.18 8.61
N ASN A 90 -31.09 17.22 7.87
CA ASN A 90 -29.83 17.94 8.14
C ASN A 90 -29.86 18.71 9.46
N MET A 91 -31.05 19.06 9.99
CA MET A 91 -31.17 19.71 11.29
C MET A 91 -30.84 18.74 12.45
N PHE A 92 -31.16 17.45 12.30
CA PHE A 92 -31.01 16.44 13.36
C PHE A 92 -29.85 15.49 13.16
N SER A 93 -29.17 15.52 12.00
CA SER A 93 -28.04 14.64 11.71
C SER A 93 -26.71 15.41 11.73
N ASP A 94 -25.64 14.72 12.11
CA ASP A 94 -24.31 15.33 12.23
C ASP A 94 -23.36 14.95 11.08
N TRP A 95 -23.84 14.21 10.07
CA TRP A 95 -23.00 13.70 9.00
C TRP A 95 -22.18 14.77 8.28
N ARG A 96 -22.81 15.93 8.00
CA ARG A 96 -22.16 17.07 7.33
C ARG A 96 -21.07 17.68 8.22
N ARG A 97 -21.39 17.96 9.47
CA ARG A 97 -20.44 18.48 10.46
C ARG A 97 -19.26 17.54 10.65
N VAL A 98 -19.51 16.24 10.76
CA VAL A 98 -18.43 15.22 10.88
C VAL A 98 -17.56 15.20 9.62
N GLY A 99 -18.15 15.32 8.43
CA GLY A 99 -17.41 15.42 7.17
C GLY A 99 -16.53 16.68 7.10
N GLU A 100 -17.11 17.83 7.42
CA GLU A 100 -16.40 19.13 7.44
C GLU A 100 -15.25 19.15 8.47
N ASP A 101 -15.51 18.68 9.69
CA ASP A 101 -14.49 18.58 10.75
C ASP A 101 -13.34 17.63 10.34
N THR A 102 -13.67 16.51 9.70
CA THR A 102 -12.68 15.56 9.19
C THR A 102 -11.84 16.21 8.11
N PHE A 103 -12.49 16.80 7.10
CA PHE A 103 -11.79 17.49 6.01
C PHE A 103 -10.87 18.60 6.52
N LYS A 104 -11.35 19.42 7.45
CA LYS A 104 -10.55 20.50 8.04
C LYS A 104 -9.27 19.98 8.71
N LYS A 105 -9.42 18.98 9.60
CA LYS A 105 -8.30 18.39 10.33
C LYS A 105 -7.29 17.67 9.43
N ASP A 106 -7.79 16.96 8.43
CA ASP A 106 -6.93 16.26 7.50
C ASP A 106 -6.22 17.25 6.57
N SER A 107 -6.91 18.30 6.13
CA SER A 107 -6.30 19.41 5.35
C SER A 107 -5.17 20.08 6.11
N GLU A 108 -5.32 20.33 7.41
CA GLU A 108 -4.27 20.93 8.24
C GLU A 108 -3.01 20.05 8.26
N VAL A 109 -3.17 18.73 8.35
CA VAL A 109 -2.05 17.78 8.32
C VAL A 109 -1.34 17.78 6.97
N PHE A 110 -2.10 17.59 5.87
CA PHE A 110 -1.51 17.51 4.54
C PHE A 110 -0.90 18.84 4.07
N MET A 111 -1.55 19.94 4.37
CA MET A 111 -0.98 21.29 4.11
C MET A 111 0.27 21.56 4.96
N GLY A 112 0.34 21.01 6.18
CA GLY A 112 1.55 21.06 6.99
C GLY A 112 2.73 20.39 6.31
N PHE A 113 2.54 19.18 5.76
CA PHE A 113 3.58 18.48 4.99
C PHE A 113 3.93 19.19 3.68
N TRP A 114 2.93 19.73 2.98
CA TRP A 114 3.11 20.49 1.76
C TRP A 114 3.97 21.75 1.98
N ASN A 115 3.61 22.56 2.96
CA ASN A 115 4.32 23.79 3.29
C ASN A 115 5.77 23.51 3.73
N ASP A 116 6.00 22.51 4.58
CA ASP A 116 7.35 22.07 4.95
C ASP A 116 8.17 21.65 3.70
N THR A 117 7.54 20.98 2.76
CA THR A 117 8.23 20.60 1.50
C THR A 117 8.54 21.83 0.65
N LYS A 118 7.62 22.80 0.54
CA LYS A 118 7.86 24.05 -0.19
C LYS A 118 9.05 24.83 0.41
N GLU A 119 9.12 24.95 1.72
CA GLU A 119 10.24 25.63 2.39
C GLU A 119 11.57 24.94 2.08
N ARG A 120 11.61 23.60 2.18
CA ARG A 120 12.84 22.83 1.86
C ARG A 120 13.20 22.87 0.38
N VAL A 121 12.23 23.00 -0.54
CA VAL A 121 12.53 23.24 -1.96
C VAL A 121 13.16 24.62 -2.16
N LYS A 122 12.64 25.63 -1.45
CA LYS A 122 13.13 27.01 -1.54
C LYS A 122 14.56 27.17 -1.02
N ASP A 123 14.91 26.48 0.07
CA ASP A 123 16.26 26.52 0.66
C ASP A 123 17.23 25.50 0.05
N GLY A 124 16.75 24.66 -0.88
CA GLY A 124 17.55 23.67 -1.58
C GLY A 124 17.78 22.36 -0.80
N SER A 125 17.22 22.21 0.41
CA SER A 125 17.41 21.03 1.26
C SER A 125 16.43 19.87 0.97
N ALA A 126 15.42 20.09 0.12
CA ALA A 126 14.44 19.06 -0.20
C ALA A 126 15.10 17.88 -0.93
N PRO A 127 15.00 16.65 -0.40
CA PRO A 127 15.42 15.46 -1.12
C PRO A 127 14.54 15.22 -2.34
N HIS A 128 14.94 14.26 -3.17
CA HIS A 128 14.08 13.85 -4.28
C HIS A 128 12.80 13.18 -3.73
N CYS A 129 11.66 13.80 -4.01
CA CYS A 129 10.34 13.33 -3.61
C CYS A 129 9.28 13.92 -4.55
N PHE A 130 8.07 13.39 -4.50
CA PHE A 130 6.97 13.92 -5.30
C PHE A 130 6.71 15.39 -5.02
N GLY A 131 6.59 15.80 -3.74
CA GLY A 131 6.35 17.16 -3.34
C GLY A 131 7.29 18.13 -4.00
N LYS A 132 8.58 17.80 -4.06
CA LYS A 132 9.56 18.61 -4.78
C LYS A 132 9.24 18.77 -6.26
N VAL A 133 8.88 17.67 -6.94
CA VAL A 133 8.56 17.70 -8.39
C VAL A 133 7.35 18.60 -8.64
N PHE A 134 6.31 18.52 -7.82
CA PHE A 134 5.14 19.38 -7.97
C PHE A 134 5.43 20.84 -7.65
N VAL A 135 6.08 21.13 -6.54
CA VAL A 135 6.46 22.50 -6.18
C VAL A 135 7.28 23.17 -7.29
N GLN A 136 8.05 22.38 -8.05
CA GLN A 136 8.85 22.87 -9.17
C GLN A 136 8.11 22.85 -10.52
N SER A 137 6.86 22.38 -10.58
CA SER A 137 6.03 22.35 -11.79
C SER A 137 5.06 23.53 -11.83
N ASP A 138 4.54 23.83 -13.02
CA ASP A 138 3.53 24.87 -13.27
C ASP A 138 2.12 24.30 -12.96
N PHE A 139 1.91 23.79 -11.72
CA PHE A 139 0.65 23.12 -11.37
C PHE A 139 -0.54 24.09 -11.36
N GLU A 140 -0.33 25.37 -11.06
CA GLU A 140 -1.36 26.41 -11.08
C GLU A 140 -1.89 26.65 -12.50
N ASP A 141 -1.02 26.63 -13.50
CA ASP A 141 -1.40 26.76 -14.92
C ASP A 141 -2.28 25.58 -15.38
N GLN A 142 -2.25 24.47 -14.65
CA GLN A 142 -3.09 23.30 -14.90
C GLN A 142 -4.40 23.32 -14.12
N GLY A 143 -4.69 24.41 -13.41
CA GLY A 143 -5.90 24.60 -12.63
C GLY A 143 -5.91 23.84 -11.30
N LEU A 144 -4.74 23.49 -10.78
CA LEU A 144 -4.60 22.84 -9.47
C LEU A 144 -4.29 23.91 -8.42
N ASP A 145 -4.97 23.86 -7.28
CA ASP A 145 -4.61 24.61 -6.11
C ASP A 145 -3.66 23.83 -5.18
N GLU A 146 -3.05 24.50 -4.24
CA GLU A 146 -2.11 23.91 -3.29
C GLU A 146 -2.73 22.81 -2.45
N LEU A 147 -3.99 22.97 -2.03
CA LEU A 147 -4.70 21.96 -1.26
C LEU A 147 -4.93 20.69 -2.11
N THR A 148 -5.31 20.88 -3.35
CA THR A 148 -5.39 19.79 -4.32
C THR A 148 -4.04 19.12 -4.47
N CYS A 149 -2.96 19.84 -4.65
CA CYS A 149 -1.60 19.28 -4.70
C CYS A 149 -1.21 18.55 -3.41
N ALA A 150 -1.54 19.08 -2.25
CA ALA A 150 -1.28 18.39 -0.98
C ALA A 150 -2.03 17.05 -0.84
N TYR A 151 -3.24 16.96 -1.39
CA TYR A 151 -4.03 15.71 -1.37
C TYR A 151 -3.80 14.80 -2.57
N THR A 152 -3.48 15.36 -3.77
CA THR A 152 -3.76 14.75 -5.07
C THR A 152 -2.58 14.02 -5.69
N TRP A 153 -1.77 13.42 -4.92
CA TRP A 153 -0.76 12.53 -5.50
C TRP A 153 -1.33 11.43 -6.40
N TYR A 154 -2.67 11.34 -6.57
CA TYR A 154 -3.29 10.11 -7.03
C TYR A 154 -4.35 10.18 -8.10
N THR A 155 -5.03 11.29 -8.31
CA THR A 155 -6.14 11.36 -9.26
C THR A 155 -6.14 12.63 -10.06
N LEU A 156 -5.43 12.67 -11.16
CA LEU A 156 -5.75 13.60 -12.24
C LEU A 156 -6.45 12.86 -13.37
N PRO A 157 -7.78 12.97 -13.51
CA PRO A 157 -8.35 13.03 -14.84
C PRO A 157 -8.20 14.45 -15.36
N PRO A 158 -7.74 14.65 -16.59
CA PRO A 158 -7.70 15.96 -17.20
C PRO A 158 -9.10 16.38 -17.62
N ARG A 159 -9.85 17.04 -16.75
CA ARG A 159 -11.05 17.80 -17.13
C ARG A 159 -11.36 18.85 -16.07
N PRO A 160 -11.70 20.09 -16.49
CA PRO A 160 -12.29 21.09 -15.61
C PRO A 160 -13.73 20.64 -15.33
N VAL A 161 -13.97 19.99 -14.22
CA VAL A 161 -15.33 19.72 -13.73
C VAL A 161 -15.49 20.42 -12.41
N LEU A 162 -16.06 21.59 -12.48
CA LEU A 162 -16.72 22.29 -11.38
C LEU A 162 -17.91 21.46 -10.88
N SER A 163 -17.66 20.40 -10.18
CA SER A 163 -18.50 19.70 -9.21
C SER A 163 -17.78 18.42 -8.79
N VAL A 164 -16.71 18.58 -8.05
CA VAL A 164 -16.14 17.46 -7.30
C VAL A 164 -17.10 17.22 -6.16
N SER A 165 -17.94 16.18 -6.29
CA SER A 165 -18.65 15.71 -5.12
C SER A 165 -17.60 15.26 -4.11
N ILE A 166 -17.81 15.58 -2.85
CA ILE A 166 -16.90 15.25 -1.72
C ILE A 166 -16.53 13.75 -1.72
N SER A 167 -17.38 12.88 -2.29
CA SER A 167 -17.15 11.46 -2.46
C SER A 167 -15.99 11.07 -3.41
N ASP A 168 -15.66 11.92 -4.39
CA ASP A 168 -14.59 11.62 -5.35
C ASP A 168 -13.21 12.13 -4.88
N SER A 169 -13.19 13.05 -3.93
CA SER A 169 -11.96 13.57 -3.31
C SER A 169 -11.35 12.62 -2.27
N PHE A 170 -12.07 11.59 -1.88
CA PHE A 170 -11.68 10.62 -0.86
C PHE A 170 -10.89 9.42 -1.39
N SER A 171 -10.30 9.48 -2.55
CA SER A 171 -9.27 8.49 -2.88
C SER A 171 -8.02 8.78 -2.05
N GLY A 172 -8.12 8.50 -0.75
CA GLY A 172 -7.15 8.77 0.28
C GLY A 172 -5.74 8.69 -0.27
N GLY A 173 -4.98 9.75 -0.14
CA GLY A 173 -3.73 9.95 -0.82
C GLY A 173 -2.80 8.75 -0.70
N PHE A 174 -1.82 8.68 -1.53
CA PHE A 174 -0.81 7.61 -1.51
C PHE A 174 -0.25 7.37 -0.09
N LEU A 175 -0.21 8.41 0.71
CA LEU A 175 0.21 8.38 2.11
C LEU A 175 -0.72 7.52 2.97
N GLU A 176 -2.04 7.68 2.85
CA GLU A 176 -3.00 6.86 3.60
C GLU A 176 -3.00 5.41 3.12
N GLY A 177 -3.04 5.21 1.79
CA GLY A 177 -3.04 3.87 1.20
C GLY A 177 -1.76 3.08 1.51
N GLY A 178 -0.60 3.72 1.44
CA GLY A 178 0.68 3.06 1.62
C GLY A 178 1.09 2.86 3.08
N SER A 179 0.64 3.72 4.01
CA SER A 179 1.06 3.65 5.41
C SER A 179 0.53 2.42 6.15
N GLU A 180 -0.63 1.89 5.79
CA GLU A 180 -1.23 0.77 6.53
C GLU A 180 -1.25 -0.53 5.73
N THR A 181 -1.55 -0.51 4.44
CA THR A 181 -1.77 -1.75 3.67
C THR A 181 -0.56 -2.67 3.63
N THR A 182 0.64 -2.14 3.41
CA THR A 182 1.88 -2.92 3.42
C THR A 182 2.17 -3.52 4.79
N SER A 183 2.01 -2.76 5.87
CA SER A 183 2.22 -3.24 7.24
C SER A 183 1.21 -4.32 7.64
N LEU A 184 -0.06 -4.18 7.24
CA LEU A 184 -1.09 -5.19 7.47
C LEU A 184 -0.79 -6.48 6.70
N THR A 185 -0.30 -6.39 5.47
CA THR A 185 0.11 -7.57 4.70
C THR A 185 1.26 -8.29 5.39
N MET A 186 2.26 -7.57 5.92
CA MET A 186 3.36 -8.16 6.68
C MET A 186 2.85 -8.87 7.95
N ASN A 187 1.91 -8.26 8.68
CA ASN A 187 1.31 -8.89 9.87
C ASN A 187 0.49 -10.13 9.49
N ASN A 188 -0.29 -10.08 8.40
CA ASN A 188 -1.03 -11.25 7.91
C ASN A 188 -0.08 -12.38 7.47
N CYS A 189 1.07 -12.05 6.89
CA CYS A 189 2.10 -13.02 6.55
C CYS A 189 2.63 -13.74 7.80
N ILE A 190 2.92 -13.00 8.88
CA ILE A 190 3.35 -13.59 10.17
C ILE A 190 2.28 -14.53 10.71
N VAL A 191 1.00 -14.12 10.71
CA VAL A 191 -0.12 -14.99 11.10
C VAL A 191 -0.18 -16.26 10.25
N GLY A 192 -0.06 -16.12 8.93
CA GLY A 192 -0.05 -17.26 8.00
C GLY A 192 1.11 -18.23 8.27
N MET A 193 2.30 -17.71 8.50
CA MET A 193 3.48 -18.51 8.83
C MET A 193 3.34 -19.23 10.19
N LEU A 194 2.74 -18.59 11.19
CA LEU A 194 2.45 -19.22 12.47
C LEU A 194 1.41 -20.34 12.34
N SER A 195 0.42 -20.20 11.43
CA SER A 195 -0.56 -21.25 11.17
C SER A 195 0.03 -22.47 10.46
N ASN A 196 1.16 -22.29 9.76
CA ASN A 196 1.86 -23.34 9.04
C ASN A 196 3.38 -23.20 9.17
N PRO A 197 3.99 -23.65 10.28
CA PRO A 197 5.42 -23.48 10.54
C PRO A 197 6.36 -24.10 9.50
N SER A 198 5.91 -25.10 8.72
CA SER A 198 6.71 -25.66 7.65
C SER A 198 7.09 -24.66 6.57
N VAL A 199 6.27 -23.60 6.41
CA VAL A 199 6.53 -22.50 5.48
C VAL A 199 7.80 -21.74 5.89
N ILE A 200 8.00 -21.49 7.18
CA ILE A 200 9.19 -20.82 7.71
C ILE A 200 10.43 -21.65 7.42
N GLN A 201 10.35 -22.96 7.66
CA GLN A 201 11.47 -23.87 7.41
C GLN A 201 11.89 -23.85 5.93
N LYS A 202 10.94 -24.03 4.99
CA LYS A 202 11.23 -23.98 3.55
C LYS A 202 11.82 -22.63 3.12
N ALA A 203 11.30 -21.53 3.67
CA ALA A 203 11.85 -20.20 3.37
C ALA A 203 13.28 -20.03 3.91
N HIS A 204 13.58 -20.55 5.10
CA HIS A 204 14.94 -20.56 5.65
C HIS A 204 15.90 -21.37 4.78
N GLU A 205 15.51 -22.56 4.33
CA GLU A 205 16.32 -23.41 3.44
C GLU A 205 16.62 -22.71 2.11
N GLU A 206 15.61 -22.04 1.51
CA GLU A 206 15.82 -21.26 0.28
C GLU A 206 16.78 -20.10 0.50
N LEU A 207 16.57 -19.30 1.54
CA LEU A 207 17.42 -18.14 1.87
C LEU A 207 18.85 -18.55 2.22
N ASP A 208 19.05 -19.64 2.94
CA ASP A 208 20.38 -20.13 3.31
C ASP A 208 21.13 -20.65 2.07
N ARG A 209 20.45 -21.26 1.13
CA ARG A 209 21.02 -21.74 -0.14
C ARG A 209 21.39 -20.58 -1.07
N VAL A 210 20.54 -19.55 -1.18
CA VAL A 210 20.71 -18.48 -2.18
C VAL A 210 21.53 -17.31 -1.65
N VAL A 211 21.28 -16.89 -0.43
CA VAL A 211 21.90 -15.69 0.17
C VAL A 211 23.04 -16.05 1.12
N GLY A 212 22.91 -17.17 1.82
CA GLY A 212 23.85 -17.59 2.86
C GLY A 212 23.72 -16.77 4.14
N SER A 213 24.75 -16.84 4.99
CA SER A 213 24.76 -16.17 6.30
C SER A 213 25.60 -14.89 6.35
N SER A 214 26.37 -14.57 5.31
CA SER A 214 27.36 -13.49 5.31
C SER A 214 26.84 -12.12 4.90
N ARG A 215 25.67 -12.05 4.28
CA ARG A 215 25.01 -10.81 3.85
C ARG A 215 23.48 -10.92 3.99
N THR A 216 22.79 -9.79 4.01
CA THR A 216 21.33 -9.77 3.95
C THR A 216 20.81 -9.87 2.51
N PRO A 217 19.57 -10.34 2.31
CA PRO A 217 18.92 -10.30 1.01
C PRO A 217 18.79 -8.88 0.45
N THR A 218 18.84 -8.79 -0.88
CA THR A 218 18.64 -7.57 -1.67
C THR A 218 17.62 -7.82 -2.77
N PHE A 219 17.23 -6.78 -3.51
CA PHE A 219 16.34 -6.93 -4.67
C PHE A 219 16.91 -7.80 -5.80
N GLU A 220 18.23 -7.94 -5.86
CA GLU A 220 18.91 -8.76 -6.87
C GLU A 220 18.71 -10.26 -6.63
N ASP A 221 18.40 -10.63 -5.40
CA ASP A 221 18.14 -12.03 -5.04
C ASP A 221 16.74 -12.52 -5.45
N GLU A 222 15.81 -11.59 -5.75
CA GLU A 222 14.39 -11.89 -5.99
C GLU A 222 14.17 -12.98 -7.06
N PRO A 223 14.86 -12.99 -8.21
CA PRO A 223 14.67 -14.03 -9.22
C PRO A 223 15.02 -15.44 -8.73
N ASN A 224 15.88 -15.55 -7.72
CA ASN A 224 16.38 -16.80 -7.16
C ASN A 224 15.68 -17.22 -5.85
N LEU A 225 14.66 -16.48 -5.43
CA LEU A 225 13.86 -16.71 -4.23
C LEU A 225 12.37 -16.96 -4.58
N PRO A 226 12.05 -17.97 -5.41
CA PRO A 226 10.70 -18.24 -5.86
C PRO A 226 9.73 -18.59 -4.71
N TYR A 227 10.18 -19.32 -3.69
CA TYR A 227 9.34 -19.69 -2.56
C TYR A 227 8.92 -18.48 -1.72
N LEU A 228 9.82 -17.53 -1.54
CA LEU A 228 9.48 -16.26 -0.89
C LEU A 228 8.41 -15.49 -1.67
N ARG A 229 8.46 -15.48 -3.01
CA ARG A 229 7.42 -14.88 -3.86
C ARG A 229 6.09 -15.62 -3.70
N GLN A 230 6.11 -16.95 -3.57
CA GLN A 230 4.91 -17.76 -3.30
C GLN A 230 4.28 -17.38 -1.95
N ILE A 231 5.09 -17.18 -0.90
CA ILE A 231 4.61 -16.71 0.41
C ILE A 231 3.87 -15.36 0.28
N ILE A 232 4.44 -14.42 -0.46
CA ILE A 232 3.83 -13.09 -0.67
C ILE A 232 2.49 -13.20 -1.40
N LYS A 233 2.46 -13.95 -2.51
CA LYS A 233 1.24 -14.16 -3.30
C LYS A 233 0.15 -14.84 -2.48
N GLU A 234 0.50 -15.88 -1.74
CA GLU A 234 -0.44 -16.58 -0.88
C GLU A 234 -0.94 -15.69 0.26
N THR A 235 -0.09 -14.86 0.84
CA THR A 235 -0.53 -13.89 1.86
C THR A 235 -1.60 -12.96 1.31
N LEU A 236 -1.39 -12.42 0.11
CA LEU A 236 -2.31 -11.51 -0.56
C LEU A 236 -3.61 -12.21 -1.00
N ARG A 237 -3.56 -13.50 -1.33
CA ARG A 237 -4.75 -14.32 -1.59
C ARG A 237 -5.48 -14.66 -0.29
N TRP A 238 -4.75 -15.21 0.71
CA TRP A 238 -5.32 -15.75 1.93
C TRP A 238 -5.95 -14.67 2.83
N ARG A 239 -5.35 -13.49 2.85
CA ARG A 239 -5.85 -12.33 3.61
C ARG A 239 -5.79 -11.07 2.75
N PRO A 240 -6.69 -10.96 1.75
CA PRO A 240 -6.76 -9.74 0.94
C PRO A 240 -7.06 -8.55 1.86
N ILE A 241 -6.26 -7.49 1.74
CA ILE A 241 -6.39 -6.33 2.63
C ILE A 241 -7.78 -5.71 2.55
N ASN A 242 -8.38 -5.66 1.37
CA ASN A 242 -9.72 -5.15 1.16
C ASN A 242 -10.65 -6.29 0.73
N LYS A 243 -11.69 -6.56 1.52
CA LYS A 243 -12.64 -7.67 1.29
C LYS A 243 -13.57 -7.43 0.11
N LEU A 244 -14.07 -6.20 -0.03
CA LEU A 244 -15.13 -5.85 -0.97
C LEU A 244 -14.69 -4.80 -2.02
N GLY A 245 -13.44 -4.36 -1.97
CA GLY A 245 -12.96 -3.28 -2.84
C GLY A 245 -13.57 -1.92 -2.53
N ALA A 246 -13.33 -0.97 -3.42
CA ALA A 246 -14.06 0.29 -3.43
C ALA A 246 -15.33 0.11 -4.28
N ASN A 247 -16.42 0.71 -3.84
CA ASN A 247 -17.64 0.71 -4.63
C ASN A 247 -17.44 1.43 -5.95
N HIS A 248 -17.91 0.83 -7.03
CA HIS A 248 -17.96 1.42 -8.36
C HIS A 248 -19.38 1.90 -8.65
N TYR A 249 -19.50 2.77 -9.63
CA TYR A 249 -20.74 3.42 -9.98
C TYR A 249 -20.99 3.28 -11.49
N ALA A 250 -22.13 2.76 -11.88
CA ALA A 250 -22.53 2.63 -13.29
C ALA A 250 -22.85 4.01 -13.84
N THR A 251 -22.04 4.51 -14.80
CA THR A 251 -22.20 5.84 -15.40
C THR A 251 -23.26 5.87 -16.50
N GLN A 252 -23.70 4.72 -16.98
CA GLN A 252 -24.76 4.52 -17.98
C GLN A 252 -25.49 3.21 -17.70
N ASP A 253 -26.65 3.02 -18.35
CA ASP A 253 -27.34 1.73 -18.34
C ASP A 253 -26.48 0.67 -19.01
N ASP A 254 -26.49 -0.55 -18.50
CA ASP A 254 -25.71 -1.67 -19.04
C ASP A 254 -26.47 -2.99 -18.87
N TRP A 255 -25.99 -4.03 -19.55
CA TRP A 255 -26.49 -5.39 -19.44
C TRP A 255 -25.35 -6.35 -19.24
N TYR A 256 -25.49 -7.24 -18.26
CA TYR A 256 -24.52 -8.28 -18.00
C TYR A 256 -25.24 -9.63 -17.87
N GLU A 257 -24.91 -10.60 -18.71
CA GLU A 257 -25.51 -11.94 -18.70
C GLU A 257 -27.04 -11.97 -18.62
N GLY A 258 -27.71 -11.04 -19.31
CA GLY A 258 -29.17 -10.88 -19.31
C GLY A 258 -29.75 -10.07 -18.14
N PHE A 259 -28.94 -9.59 -17.23
CA PHE A 259 -29.36 -8.71 -16.14
C PHE A 259 -29.18 -7.25 -16.53
N PHE A 260 -30.23 -6.45 -16.36
CA PHE A 260 -30.18 -5.01 -16.55
C PHE A 260 -29.54 -4.31 -15.36
N ILE A 261 -28.53 -3.50 -15.60
CA ILE A 261 -27.84 -2.67 -14.60
C ILE A 261 -28.16 -1.21 -14.89
N PRO A 262 -29.06 -0.56 -14.14
CA PRO A 262 -29.41 0.84 -14.35
C PRO A 262 -28.19 1.76 -14.12
N LYS A 263 -28.13 2.87 -14.86
CA LYS A 263 -27.29 4.00 -14.53
C LYS A 263 -27.49 4.40 -13.05
N GLY A 264 -26.39 4.66 -12.36
CA GLY A 264 -26.43 5.00 -10.94
C GLY A 264 -26.33 3.80 -10.00
N SER A 265 -26.38 2.57 -10.52
CA SER A 265 -26.18 1.39 -9.69
C SER A 265 -24.80 1.36 -9.05
N ILE A 266 -24.75 1.04 -7.76
CA ILE A 266 -23.48 0.76 -7.07
C ILE A 266 -23.07 -0.68 -7.38
N VAL A 267 -21.91 -0.85 -7.96
CA VAL A 267 -21.32 -2.16 -8.29
C VAL A 267 -20.18 -2.44 -7.31
N MET A 268 -20.29 -3.53 -6.58
CA MET A 268 -19.33 -3.98 -5.60
C MET A 268 -18.74 -5.32 -6.01
N VAL A 269 -17.41 -5.43 -6.08
CA VAL A 269 -16.73 -6.70 -6.37
C VAL A 269 -16.38 -7.40 -5.06
N ASN A 270 -16.93 -8.59 -4.87
CA ASN A 270 -16.62 -9.40 -3.69
C ASN A 270 -15.28 -10.14 -3.89
N TRP A 271 -14.15 -9.42 -3.66
CA TRP A 271 -12.81 -10.00 -3.73
C TRP A 271 -12.62 -11.18 -2.79
N TRP A 272 -13.28 -11.12 -1.63
CA TRP A 272 -13.23 -12.20 -0.66
C TRP A 272 -13.75 -13.51 -1.24
N ALA A 273 -14.94 -13.50 -1.86
CA ALA A 273 -15.51 -14.69 -2.48
C ALA A 273 -14.58 -15.28 -3.58
N LEU A 274 -13.96 -14.41 -4.39
CA LEU A 274 -13.03 -14.85 -5.43
C LEU A 274 -11.77 -15.53 -4.87
N HIS A 275 -11.31 -15.09 -3.71
CA HIS A 275 -10.14 -15.68 -3.05
C HIS A 275 -10.44 -16.96 -2.28
N TYR A 276 -11.71 -17.19 -1.93
CA TYR A 276 -12.15 -18.37 -1.19
C TYR A 276 -13.00 -19.32 -2.03
N ASP A 277 -13.03 -19.15 -3.36
CA ASP A 277 -13.72 -20.06 -4.28
C ASP A 277 -13.01 -21.41 -4.32
N GLU A 278 -13.67 -22.45 -3.80
CA GLU A 278 -13.15 -23.83 -3.74
C GLU A 278 -12.97 -24.46 -5.13
N LYS A 279 -13.68 -23.94 -6.16
CA LYS A 279 -13.47 -24.37 -7.54
C LYS A 279 -12.11 -23.96 -8.07
N ARG A 280 -11.56 -22.89 -7.53
CA ARG A 280 -10.27 -22.33 -7.92
C ARG A 280 -9.14 -22.75 -6.97
N TRP A 281 -9.41 -22.76 -5.67
CA TRP A 281 -8.42 -22.97 -4.63
C TRP A 281 -8.82 -24.14 -3.75
N ARG A 282 -8.04 -25.19 -3.77
CA ARG A 282 -8.23 -26.32 -2.85
C ARG A 282 -7.97 -25.83 -1.40
N ASP A 283 -8.84 -26.16 -0.47
CA ASP A 283 -8.71 -25.78 0.93
C ASP A 283 -8.36 -24.27 1.10
N PRO A 284 -9.23 -23.33 0.62
CA PRO A 284 -8.87 -21.92 0.47
C PRO A 284 -8.59 -21.23 1.80
N GLU A 285 -9.07 -21.76 2.91
CA GLU A 285 -8.82 -21.23 4.25
C GLU A 285 -7.42 -21.56 4.78
N LYS A 286 -6.76 -22.56 4.22
CA LYS A 286 -5.41 -22.94 4.60
C LYS A 286 -4.39 -21.98 3.97
N PHE A 287 -3.46 -21.48 4.79
CA PHE A 287 -2.29 -20.78 4.30
C PHE A 287 -1.29 -21.79 3.72
N ASP A 288 -1.14 -21.79 2.41
CA ASP A 288 -0.36 -22.79 1.68
C ASP A 288 0.35 -22.15 0.48
N PRO A 289 1.57 -21.64 0.64
CA PRO A 289 2.33 -21.05 -0.45
C PRO A 289 2.63 -22.00 -1.62
N ASP A 290 2.65 -23.31 -1.40
CA ASP A 290 2.95 -24.30 -2.46
C ASP A 290 1.91 -24.24 -3.59
N ARG A 291 0.68 -23.76 -3.32
CA ARG A 291 -0.35 -23.53 -4.36
C ARG A 291 0.03 -22.46 -5.39
N MET A 292 1.02 -21.66 -5.08
CA MET A 292 1.55 -20.61 -5.96
C MET A 292 2.73 -21.08 -6.81
N GLU A 293 3.12 -22.35 -6.72
CA GLU A 293 4.16 -22.93 -7.56
C GLU A 293 3.87 -22.71 -9.05
N GLY A 294 4.88 -22.33 -9.82
CA GLY A 294 4.76 -22.03 -11.25
C GLY A 294 4.14 -20.66 -11.59
N ARG A 295 3.58 -19.93 -10.64
CA ARG A 295 3.05 -18.57 -10.85
C ARG A 295 4.16 -17.52 -10.76
N THR A 296 4.92 -17.37 -11.85
CA THR A 296 6.13 -16.53 -11.88
C THR A 296 5.88 -15.06 -12.23
N MET A 297 4.74 -14.73 -12.83
CA MET A 297 4.40 -13.34 -13.17
C MET A 297 4.29 -12.46 -11.92
N SER A 298 4.66 -11.19 -12.03
CA SER A 298 4.34 -10.17 -11.03
C SER A 298 2.84 -9.89 -11.00
N ALA A 299 2.32 -9.26 -9.94
CA ALA A 299 0.91 -8.88 -9.87
C ALA A 299 0.51 -7.92 -11.00
N ALA A 300 1.43 -7.10 -11.48
CA ALA A 300 1.18 -6.20 -12.61
C ALA A 300 1.06 -6.95 -13.95
N GLU A 301 1.91 -7.95 -14.19
CA GLU A 301 1.82 -8.82 -15.35
C GLU A 301 0.53 -9.66 -15.32
N GLU A 302 0.19 -10.24 -14.16
CA GLU A 302 -1.08 -10.94 -13.95
C GLU A 302 -2.30 -10.01 -14.16
N ALA A 303 -2.20 -8.75 -13.73
CA ALA A 303 -3.27 -7.76 -13.92
C ALA A 303 -3.42 -7.31 -15.37
N ALA A 304 -2.35 -7.38 -16.17
CA ALA A 304 -2.33 -7.07 -17.58
C ALA A 304 -2.78 -8.25 -18.46
N SER A 305 -2.84 -9.48 -17.91
CA SER A 305 -3.39 -10.63 -18.61
C SER A 305 -4.87 -10.41 -18.94
N GLY A 306 -5.27 -10.86 -20.11
CA GLY A 306 -6.67 -10.84 -20.53
C GLY A 306 -7.56 -11.81 -19.77
N ASP A 307 -7.00 -12.83 -19.14
CA ASP A 307 -7.72 -13.84 -18.36
C ASP A 307 -7.62 -13.55 -16.85
N PRO A 308 -8.72 -13.23 -16.17
CA PRO A 308 -8.72 -13.10 -14.72
C PRO A 308 -8.26 -14.34 -13.96
N MET A 309 -8.30 -15.52 -14.59
CA MET A 309 -7.86 -16.77 -13.97
C MET A 309 -6.34 -16.87 -13.84
N ASP A 310 -5.58 -16.08 -14.61
CA ASP A 310 -4.12 -15.97 -14.47
C ASP A 310 -3.71 -15.31 -13.16
N ARG A 311 -4.59 -14.50 -12.56
CA ARG A 311 -4.26 -13.77 -11.34
C ARG A 311 -4.13 -14.69 -10.14
N SER A 312 -3.02 -14.58 -9.41
CA SER A 312 -2.83 -15.25 -8.12
C SER A 312 -3.76 -14.69 -7.04
N HIS A 313 -4.08 -13.39 -7.13
CA HIS A 313 -4.96 -12.70 -6.19
C HIS A 313 -5.51 -11.40 -6.78
N PHE A 314 -6.56 -10.85 -6.14
CA PHE A 314 -7.19 -9.59 -6.52
C PHE A 314 -6.98 -8.49 -5.47
N SER A 315 -6.02 -8.63 -4.56
CA SER A 315 -5.77 -7.67 -3.46
C SER A 315 -5.43 -6.26 -3.92
N TYR A 316 -4.93 -6.12 -5.15
CA TYR A 316 -4.70 -4.80 -5.77
C TYR A 316 -5.91 -4.28 -6.55
N GLY A 317 -7.04 -4.98 -6.52
CA GLY A 317 -8.25 -4.58 -7.23
C GLY A 317 -8.21 -4.90 -8.72
N GLY A 318 -9.05 -4.25 -9.53
CA GLY A 318 -9.19 -4.49 -10.96
C GLY A 318 -9.71 -3.28 -11.73
N GLY A 319 -9.63 -3.36 -13.06
CA GLY A 319 -10.12 -2.33 -13.96
C GLY A 319 -9.37 -1.01 -13.85
N ARG A 320 -10.05 0.09 -14.22
CA ARG A 320 -9.46 1.45 -14.23
C ARG A 320 -9.08 1.99 -12.85
N ARG A 321 -9.50 1.32 -11.78
CA ARG A 321 -9.23 1.70 -10.37
C ARG A 321 -8.36 0.67 -9.65
N ILE A 322 -7.68 -0.19 -10.40
CA ILE A 322 -6.67 -1.08 -9.83
C ILE A 322 -5.64 -0.25 -9.07
N CYS A 323 -5.04 -0.82 -8.01
CA CYS A 323 -3.98 -0.15 -7.26
C CYS A 323 -2.98 0.45 -8.25
N PRO A 324 -2.69 1.74 -8.19
CA PRO A 324 -1.92 2.41 -9.22
C PRO A 324 -0.57 1.77 -9.39
N GLY A 325 -0.22 1.51 -10.62
CA GLY A 325 1.01 0.83 -10.93
C GLY A 325 1.01 0.11 -12.27
N THR A 326 -0.13 0.03 -12.94
CA THR A 326 -0.18 -0.52 -14.29
C THR A 326 0.20 0.53 -15.31
N PHE A 327 1.09 0.14 -16.23
CA PHE A 327 1.52 0.93 -17.35
C PHE A 327 0.35 1.36 -18.25
N PRO A 328 0.35 2.64 -18.74
CA PRO A 328 -0.55 3.06 -19.80
C PRO A 328 -0.26 2.40 -21.16
N GLN A 329 0.71 1.53 -21.28
CA GLN A 329 1.09 0.93 -22.58
C GLN A 329 0.04 -0.03 -23.17
N LEU A 330 -0.97 -0.43 -22.42
CA LEU A 330 -2.07 -1.27 -22.94
C LEU A 330 -3.32 -0.50 -23.38
N TYR A 331 -3.36 0.82 -23.18
CA TYR A 331 -4.32 1.63 -23.89
C TYR A 331 -3.76 1.98 -25.27
N HIS A 332 -3.74 1.03 -26.16
CA HIS A 332 -4.02 1.35 -27.55
C HIS A 332 -5.40 2.02 -27.54
N LEU A 333 -5.38 3.33 -27.39
CA LEU A 333 -6.45 4.16 -27.88
C LEU A 333 -6.68 3.70 -29.31
N HIS A 334 -7.69 2.89 -29.52
CA HIS A 334 -8.38 2.88 -30.78
C HIS A 334 -8.70 4.34 -31.00
N SER A 335 -7.92 4.94 -31.87
CA SER A 335 -8.01 6.31 -32.33
C SER A 335 -9.47 6.62 -32.68
N HIS A 336 -10.17 7.24 -31.72
CA HIS A 336 -11.39 7.94 -32.07
C HIS A 336 -10.96 9.16 -32.88
N PRO A 337 -11.44 9.34 -34.12
CA PRO A 337 -10.95 10.38 -35.03
C PRO A 337 -11.42 11.80 -34.71
N ARG A 338 -11.64 12.12 -33.41
CA ARG A 338 -12.11 13.45 -32.99
C ARG A 338 -11.42 13.89 -31.68
N ALA A 339 -10.09 13.93 -31.66
CA ALA A 339 -9.39 14.72 -30.66
C ALA A 339 -9.13 16.12 -31.21
N PRO A 340 -9.48 17.21 -30.54
CA PRO A 340 -9.20 18.56 -30.99
C PRO A 340 -7.69 18.83 -31.03
N PRO A 341 -7.18 19.63 -31.98
CA PRO A 341 -5.78 20.01 -32.01
C PRO A 341 -5.46 20.92 -30.81
N GLY A 342 -4.51 20.50 -29.99
CA GLY A 342 -4.10 21.19 -28.75
C GLY A 342 -3.75 20.26 -27.60
N SER A 343 -3.95 18.95 -27.71
CA SER A 343 -3.78 17.97 -26.62
C SER A 343 -2.33 17.48 -26.38
N LEU A 344 -1.34 18.12 -26.97
CA LEU A 344 0.08 17.71 -26.83
C LEU A 344 0.67 17.97 -25.42
N SER A 345 0.10 18.91 -24.66
CA SER A 345 0.52 19.17 -23.27
C SER A 345 0.10 18.04 -22.32
N LEU A 346 -1.02 17.37 -22.59
CA LEU A 346 -1.53 16.23 -21.83
C LEU A 346 -0.65 14.98 -21.92
N LEU A 347 0.02 14.77 -23.06
CA LEU A 347 0.97 13.67 -23.25
C LEU A 347 2.23 13.82 -22.38
N HIS A 348 2.67 15.04 -22.11
CA HIS A 348 3.82 15.30 -21.25
C HIS A 348 3.51 14.98 -19.78
N PHE A 349 2.30 15.28 -19.31
CA PHE A 349 1.88 14.98 -17.93
C PHE A 349 1.53 13.50 -17.74
N GLN A 350 0.97 12.85 -18.75
CA GLN A 350 0.77 11.39 -18.72
C GLN A 350 2.10 10.63 -18.64
N ASN A 351 3.17 11.16 -19.23
CA ASN A 351 4.51 10.60 -19.08
C ASN A 351 5.13 10.87 -17.69
N SER A 352 4.72 11.95 -17.02
CA SER A 352 5.12 12.24 -15.63
C SER A 352 4.30 11.45 -14.58
N ALA A 353 3.05 11.09 -14.87
CA ALA A 353 2.21 10.22 -14.03
C ALA A 353 2.70 8.76 -13.93
N ASN A 354 3.75 8.40 -14.64
CA ASN A 354 4.46 7.13 -14.49
C ASN A 354 5.23 7.01 -13.15
N PHE A 355 5.12 8.00 -12.25
CA PHE A 355 5.88 8.05 -11.02
C PHE A 355 5.34 7.15 -9.91
N LEU A 356 4.04 6.87 -9.85
CA LEU A 356 3.42 6.12 -8.75
C LEU A 356 2.98 4.73 -9.19
N GLN A 357 3.79 3.76 -8.87
CA GLN A 357 3.51 2.35 -9.12
C GLN A 357 3.23 1.64 -7.78
N GLY A 358 2.09 1.96 -7.13
CA GLY A 358 1.76 1.47 -5.81
C GLY A 358 1.86 -0.07 -5.67
N MET A 359 1.35 -0.80 -6.65
CA MET A 359 1.44 -2.27 -6.69
C MET A 359 2.89 -2.76 -6.73
N HIS A 360 3.71 -2.22 -7.64
CA HIS A 360 5.13 -2.61 -7.74
C HIS A 360 5.92 -2.22 -6.51
N ILE A 361 5.65 -1.03 -5.94
CA ILE A 361 6.28 -0.57 -4.70
C ILE A 361 5.89 -1.49 -3.55
N ALA A 362 4.62 -1.88 -3.46
CA ALA A 362 4.14 -2.78 -2.42
C ALA A 362 4.78 -4.17 -2.53
N GLU A 363 4.80 -4.78 -3.72
CA GLU A 363 5.45 -6.08 -3.94
C GLU A 363 6.93 -6.05 -3.55
N ARG A 364 7.66 -5.02 -3.99
CA ARG A 364 9.08 -4.86 -3.66
C ARG A 364 9.30 -4.63 -2.17
N SER A 365 8.45 -3.83 -1.52
CA SER A 365 8.52 -3.63 -0.07
C SER A 365 8.26 -4.93 0.68
N LEU A 366 7.26 -5.70 0.27
CA LEU A 366 6.95 -7.00 0.88
C LEU A 366 8.12 -7.97 0.67
N PHE A 367 8.65 -8.07 -0.55
CA PHE A 367 9.79 -8.92 -0.86
C PHE A 367 10.98 -8.59 0.04
N LEU A 368 11.43 -7.34 0.06
CA LEU A 368 12.61 -6.94 0.80
C LEU A 368 12.46 -7.15 2.31
N ASN A 369 11.30 -6.77 2.87
CA ASN A 369 11.09 -6.87 4.31
C ASN A 369 10.90 -8.32 4.76
N LEU A 370 10.12 -9.12 4.04
CA LEU A 370 9.90 -10.53 4.38
C LEU A 370 11.15 -11.37 4.17
N SER A 371 11.94 -11.11 3.10
CA SER A 371 13.21 -11.80 2.92
C SER A 371 14.19 -11.49 4.06
N ARG A 372 14.31 -10.23 4.48
CA ARG A 372 15.16 -9.82 5.60
C ARG A 372 14.67 -10.33 6.94
N LEU A 373 13.35 -10.34 7.16
CA LEU A 373 12.74 -10.91 8.36
C LEU A 373 13.07 -12.40 8.47
N LEU A 374 12.79 -13.19 7.43
CA LEU A 374 13.03 -14.64 7.42
C LEU A 374 14.53 -14.99 7.40
N TRP A 375 15.36 -14.17 6.75
CA TRP A 375 16.80 -14.35 6.81
C TRP A 375 17.35 -14.13 8.21
N GLY A 376 16.89 -13.09 8.90
CA GLY A 376 17.44 -12.66 10.19
C GLY A 376 16.85 -13.38 11.40
N PHE A 377 15.60 -13.82 11.33
CA PHE A 377 14.83 -14.19 12.51
C PHE A 377 14.10 -15.53 12.37
N ASN A 378 13.94 -16.21 13.51
CA ASN A 378 12.94 -17.25 13.69
C ASN A 378 11.63 -16.61 14.13
N ILE A 379 10.51 -17.18 13.70
CA ILE A 379 9.17 -16.74 14.07
C ILE A 379 8.44 -17.95 14.63
N GLU A 380 8.01 -17.86 15.88
CA GLU A 380 7.37 -18.93 16.61
C GLU A 380 6.18 -18.39 17.40
N HIS A 381 5.30 -19.28 17.83
CA HIS A 381 4.30 -18.93 18.82
C HIS A 381 4.96 -18.40 20.10
N ASP A 382 4.41 -17.33 20.63
CA ASP A 382 4.85 -16.84 21.94
C ASP A 382 4.32 -17.74 23.06
N LYS A 383 4.94 -17.65 24.24
CA LYS A 383 4.64 -18.47 25.41
C LYS A 383 4.31 -17.57 26.59
N ASP A 384 3.37 -18.04 27.39
CA ASP A 384 3.07 -17.40 28.67
C ASP A 384 4.19 -17.61 29.70
N SER A 385 4.03 -17.06 30.91
CA SER A 385 4.99 -17.20 32.00
C SER A 385 5.18 -18.64 32.52
N GLN A 386 4.26 -19.54 32.14
CA GLN A 386 4.32 -20.98 32.51
C GLN A 386 4.91 -21.83 31.38
N GLY A 387 5.24 -21.21 30.22
CA GLY A 387 5.79 -21.89 29.06
C GLY A 387 4.75 -22.47 28.11
N ASN A 388 3.46 -22.25 28.31
CA ASN A 388 2.40 -22.68 27.43
C ASN A 388 2.34 -21.78 26.21
N ILE A 389 2.00 -22.36 25.04
CA ILE A 389 1.79 -21.61 23.79
C ILE A 389 0.60 -20.66 23.97
N ILE A 390 0.83 -19.37 23.67
CA ILE A 390 -0.25 -18.40 23.54
C ILE A 390 -0.92 -18.65 22.17
N PRO A 391 -2.22 -19.05 22.15
CA PRO A 391 -2.87 -19.38 20.90
C PRO A 391 -3.08 -18.14 20.04
N VAL A 392 -2.89 -18.29 18.73
CA VAL A 392 -3.24 -17.30 17.71
C VAL A 392 -4.53 -17.74 17.05
N ASP A 393 -5.48 -16.83 16.94
CA ASP A 393 -6.76 -17.09 16.26
C ASP A 393 -6.60 -16.88 14.76
N TYR A 394 -6.64 -17.98 14.01
CA TYR A 394 -6.51 -17.98 12.55
C TYR A 394 -7.84 -17.93 11.82
N THR A 395 -8.98 -18.01 12.55
CA THR A 395 -10.29 -18.14 11.93
C THR A 395 -10.71 -16.86 11.23
N LEU A 396 -11.60 -16.99 10.26
CA LEU A 396 -12.14 -15.85 9.50
C LEU A 396 -13.17 -15.09 10.34
N GLU A 397 -13.90 -15.79 11.21
CA GLU A 397 -14.99 -15.22 11.99
C GLU A 397 -14.45 -14.39 13.17
N THR A 398 -13.46 -14.91 13.87
CA THR A 398 -13.01 -14.33 15.15
C THR A 398 -11.59 -13.83 15.14
N GLY A 399 -10.70 -14.29 14.24
CA GLY A 399 -9.30 -13.89 14.16
C GLY A 399 -9.03 -12.54 13.49
N ILE A 400 -10.07 -11.92 12.92
CA ILE A 400 -9.97 -10.66 12.17
C ILE A 400 -10.80 -9.58 12.88
N MET A 401 -10.30 -8.34 12.87
CA MET A 401 -11.04 -7.17 13.34
C MET A 401 -12.26 -6.90 12.44
N PRO A 402 -13.41 -6.48 13.00
CA PRO A 402 -14.54 -6.04 12.21
C PRO A 402 -14.18 -4.86 11.30
N GLY A 403 -14.66 -4.89 10.05
CA GLY A 403 -14.44 -3.80 9.10
C GLY A 403 -14.22 -4.26 7.67
N GLY A 404 -14.00 -3.32 6.76
CA GLY A 404 -13.74 -3.57 5.34
C GLY A 404 -12.34 -4.10 5.06
N PHE A 405 -11.38 -3.84 5.96
CA PHE A 405 -10.01 -4.34 5.85
C PHE A 405 -9.82 -5.65 6.62
N THR A 406 -8.91 -6.48 6.13
CA THR A 406 -8.50 -7.72 6.78
C THR A 406 -7.37 -7.44 7.75
N VAL A 407 -7.71 -6.94 8.93
CA VAL A 407 -6.78 -6.64 10.00
C VAL A 407 -6.78 -7.81 10.97
N PRO A 408 -5.66 -8.52 11.20
CA PRO A 408 -5.62 -9.56 12.21
C PRO A 408 -5.86 -8.94 13.58
N LYS A 409 -6.60 -9.63 14.46
CA LYS A 409 -6.64 -9.24 15.86
C LYS A 409 -5.22 -9.22 16.42
N PRO A 410 -4.92 -8.36 17.41
CA PRO A 410 -3.62 -8.37 18.04
C PRO A 410 -3.25 -9.78 18.51
N PHE A 411 -2.08 -10.25 18.15
CA PHE A 411 -1.55 -11.55 18.49
C PHE A 411 -0.11 -11.43 18.96
N ALA A 412 0.35 -12.37 19.77
CA ALA A 412 1.73 -12.48 20.19
C ALA A 412 2.50 -13.40 19.25
N ALA A 413 3.73 -12.99 18.92
CA ALA A 413 4.68 -13.81 18.18
C ALA A 413 6.05 -13.69 18.82
N ARG A 414 6.74 -14.81 18.97
CA ARG A 414 8.11 -14.84 19.43
C ARG A 414 9.04 -14.73 18.23
N ILE A 415 9.65 -13.57 18.07
CA ILE A 415 10.62 -13.28 17.01
C ILE A 415 12.01 -13.26 17.65
N THR A 416 12.90 -14.17 17.24
CA THR A 416 14.26 -14.28 17.78
C THR A 416 15.27 -14.33 16.65
N VAL A 417 16.44 -13.73 16.83
CA VAL A 417 17.49 -13.77 15.82
C VAL A 417 17.99 -15.20 15.59
N ARG A 418 18.24 -15.56 14.34
CA ARG A 418 18.68 -16.92 13.93
C ARG A 418 20.11 -17.23 14.35
N SER A 419 21.00 -16.23 14.40
CA SER A 419 22.38 -16.41 14.91
C SER A 419 23.00 -15.09 15.35
N PRO A 420 24.05 -15.13 16.22
CA PRO A 420 24.79 -13.94 16.62
C PRO A 420 25.46 -13.21 15.43
N GLU A 421 25.92 -13.96 14.43
CA GLU A 421 26.55 -13.40 13.21
C GLU A 421 25.56 -12.56 12.42
N ARG A 422 24.36 -13.07 12.23
CA ARG A 422 23.26 -12.33 11.56
C ARG A 422 22.87 -11.08 12.36
N ALA A 423 22.80 -11.18 13.68
CA ALA A 423 22.57 -10.02 14.55
C ALA A 423 23.64 -8.94 14.36
N LYS A 424 24.90 -9.34 14.28
CA LYS A 424 26.04 -8.42 14.04
C LYS A 424 25.89 -7.72 12.70
N ILE A 425 25.58 -8.45 11.63
CA ILE A 425 25.39 -7.88 10.29
C ILE A 425 24.23 -6.87 10.28
N LEU A 426 23.08 -7.20 10.88
CA LEU A 426 21.93 -6.29 10.95
C LEU A 426 22.26 -4.99 11.68
N ARG A 427 22.98 -5.06 12.82
CA ARG A 427 23.44 -3.87 13.56
C ARG A 427 24.38 -3.03 12.72
N GLN A 428 25.42 -3.62 12.16
CA GLN A 428 26.41 -2.91 11.35
C GLN A 428 25.79 -2.21 10.13
N GLN A 429 24.85 -2.88 9.45
CA GLN A 429 24.17 -2.28 8.31
C GLN A 429 23.35 -1.05 8.70
N TRP A 430 22.71 -1.09 9.87
CA TRP A 430 21.95 0.08 10.35
C TRP A 430 22.87 1.20 10.81
N GLU A 431 23.92 0.89 11.56
CA GLU A 431 24.92 1.87 12.01
C GLU A 431 25.59 2.60 10.85
N VAL A 432 25.89 1.88 9.77
CA VAL A 432 26.41 2.48 8.54
C VAL A 432 25.33 3.35 7.89
N ALA A 433 24.12 2.84 7.72
CA ALA A 433 23.03 3.59 7.08
C ALA A 433 22.67 4.88 7.83
N GLN A 434 22.72 4.87 9.17
CA GLN A 434 22.51 6.09 9.96
C GLN A 434 23.54 7.19 9.68
N LYS A 435 24.79 6.81 9.39
CA LYS A 435 25.89 7.76 9.09
C LYS A 435 25.84 8.26 7.64
N THR A 436 25.47 7.40 6.70
CA THR A 436 25.49 7.72 5.27
C THR A 436 24.16 8.30 4.77
N GLY A 437 23.06 8.12 5.51
CA GLY A 437 21.73 8.47 5.03
C GLY A 437 21.21 7.52 3.95
N VAL A 438 20.20 7.98 3.19
CA VAL A 438 19.68 7.26 2.02
C VAL A 438 20.68 7.43 0.87
N ASP A 439 21.17 6.32 0.35
CA ASP A 439 22.14 6.31 -0.73
C ASP A 439 21.45 6.30 -2.09
N PHE A 440 21.61 7.35 -2.85
CA PHE A 440 21.12 7.52 -4.22
C PHE A 440 22.22 7.48 -5.28
N SER A 441 23.44 7.02 -4.93
CA SER A 441 24.61 7.05 -5.82
C SER A 441 24.39 6.33 -7.15
N ASP A 442 23.61 5.26 -7.15
CA ASP A 442 23.28 4.46 -8.34
C ASP A 442 22.15 5.03 -9.19
N ILE A 443 21.59 6.19 -8.79
CA ILE A 443 20.44 6.79 -9.45
C ILE A 443 20.79 8.16 -9.98
N THR A 444 20.75 8.29 -11.31
CA THR A 444 20.90 9.59 -11.97
C THR A 444 19.52 10.17 -12.29
N PHE A 445 19.33 11.43 -11.92
CA PHE A 445 18.11 12.17 -12.23
C PHE A 445 18.38 13.17 -13.37
N ASP A 446 17.39 13.42 -14.22
CA ASP A 446 17.42 14.51 -15.18
C ASP A 446 17.17 15.86 -14.49
N LYS A 447 17.21 16.97 -15.25
CA LYS A 447 16.99 18.33 -14.73
C LYS A 447 15.59 18.53 -14.13
N VAL A 448 14.63 17.67 -14.45
CA VAL A 448 13.25 17.70 -13.99
C VAL A 448 13.00 16.66 -12.89
N GLY A 449 14.04 15.92 -12.48
CA GLY A 449 13.95 14.93 -11.41
C GLY A 449 13.49 13.52 -11.88
N ASN A 450 13.46 13.24 -13.18
CA ASN A 450 13.21 11.88 -13.66
C ASN A 450 14.50 11.05 -13.62
N VAL A 451 14.34 9.75 -13.35
CA VAL A 451 15.48 8.83 -13.43
C VAL A 451 15.92 8.68 -14.87
N LYS A 452 17.19 8.95 -15.12
CA LYS A 452 17.82 8.59 -16.39
C LYS A 452 17.94 7.08 -16.47
N MET A 453 17.34 6.50 -17.51
CA MET A 453 17.51 5.09 -17.83
C MET A 453 18.81 4.87 -18.57
#